data_20c909dc08b3c7330604e80aa69f76f1
#
_entry.id   20c909dc08b3c7330604e80aa69f76f1
#
_cell.length_a   1.000
_cell.length_b   1.000
_cell.length_c   1.000
_cell.angle_alpha   90.00
_cell.angle_beta   90.00
_cell.angle_gamma   90.00
#
_symmetry.space_group_name_H-M   'P 1'
#
loop_
_entity.id
_entity.type
_entity.pdbx_description
1 polymer ?
#
loop_
_entity_poly.entity_id
_entity_poly.type
_entity_poly.pdbx_seq_one_letter_code
_entity_poly.pdbx_strand_id
1 'polypeptide(L)'
;GEYCHNIQLIPGRGHHIDYNPTTPWLKSFVRTPRPLHFVWEDFPMDGRYRNGFYNIHVHERDTTGGNERTRYEMDIRDNVVSLSLERVKYMTVEREPKWGIPMVQHTSCERATKGRFTLYLSPDMVDFDCKVSVIVNGRRVFNGYLKPDVRHLATSCACFFDPERLFPAAVEVAL
;
A
#
# COMPACT_ATOMS: atom_id res chain seq x y z
N GLY A 1 -14.25 0.98 2.98
CA GLY A 1 -14.11 2.36 3.45
C GLY A 1 -14.63 3.31 2.40
N GLU A 2 -15.38 4.33 2.81
CA GLU A 2 -15.78 5.39 1.89
C GLU A 2 -14.54 6.22 1.54
N TYR A 3 -14.19 6.28 0.27
CA TYR A 3 -13.17 7.19 -0.22
C TYR A 3 -13.74 8.61 -0.28
N CYS A 4 -13.05 9.56 0.36
CA CYS A 4 -13.39 10.96 0.19
C CYS A 4 -13.14 11.38 -1.25
N HIS A 5 -14.19 11.71 -1.98
CA HIS A 5 -14.09 12.21 -3.33
C HIS A 5 -15.05 13.40 -3.53
N ASN A 6 -14.67 14.29 -4.42
CA ASN A 6 -15.51 15.40 -4.87
C ASN A 6 -15.41 15.47 -6.38
N ILE A 7 -16.54 15.28 -7.03
CA ILE A 7 -16.66 15.35 -8.49
C ILE A 7 -17.44 16.61 -8.84
N GLN A 8 -16.81 17.50 -9.58
CA GLN A 8 -17.44 18.73 -10.05
C GLN A 8 -17.33 18.82 -11.57
N LEU A 9 -18.46 18.89 -12.25
CA LEU A 9 -18.52 19.17 -13.67
C LEU A 9 -18.72 20.67 -13.89
N ILE A 10 -17.78 21.31 -14.61
CA ILE A 10 -17.87 22.73 -14.97
C ILE A 10 -18.11 22.84 -16.48
N PRO A 11 -19.35 23.12 -16.91
CA PRO A 11 -19.67 23.22 -18.32
C PRO A 11 -18.89 24.34 -19.02
N GLY A 12 -18.52 24.11 -20.29
CA GLY A 12 -17.86 25.11 -21.13
C GLY A 12 -16.37 25.33 -20.84
N ARG A 13 -15.77 24.59 -19.89
CA ARG A 13 -14.32 24.58 -19.65
C ARG A 13 -13.67 23.33 -20.22
N GLY A 14 -12.55 23.52 -20.90
CA GLY A 14 -11.69 22.41 -21.32
C GLY A 14 -10.81 21.89 -20.20
N HIS A 15 -9.54 21.58 -20.49
CA HIS A 15 -8.54 21.06 -19.53
C HIS A 15 -8.04 22.13 -18.52
N HIS A 16 -8.90 22.97 -18.00
CA HIS A 16 -8.53 23.98 -16.98
C HIS A 16 -8.94 23.49 -15.60
N ILE A 17 -7.98 23.49 -14.67
CA ILE A 17 -8.24 23.17 -13.27
C ILE A 17 -8.77 24.44 -12.59
N ASP A 18 -9.92 24.35 -11.90
CA ASP A 18 -10.40 25.40 -11.02
C ASP A 18 -9.90 25.13 -9.59
N TYR A 19 -8.94 25.93 -9.15
CA TYR A 19 -8.34 25.79 -7.82
C TYR A 19 -9.20 26.38 -6.70
N ASN A 20 -10.18 27.22 -7.02
CA ASN A 20 -10.96 27.94 -6.01
C ASN A 20 -11.74 26.99 -5.07
N PRO A 21 -12.53 26.01 -5.55
CA PRO A 21 -13.17 25.05 -4.68
C PRO A 21 -12.24 23.90 -4.27
N THR A 22 -11.30 23.50 -5.13
CA THR A 22 -10.46 22.31 -4.94
C THR A 22 -9.42 22.50 -3.84
N THR A 23 -8.75 23.65 -3.81
CA THR A 23 -7.68 23.90 -2.85
C THR A 23 -8.17 23.95 -1.38
N PRO A 24 -9.26 24.69 -1.03
CA PRO A 24 -9.81 24.66 0.32
C PRO A 24 -10.27 23.26 0.74
N TRP A 25 -10.89 22.52 -0.18
CA TRP A 25 -11.34 21.16 0.09
C TRP A 25 -10.15 20.23 0.38
N LEU A 26 -9.10 20.23 -0.44
CA LEU A 26 -7.89 19.45 -0.19
C LEU A 26 -7.22 19.81 1.13
N LYS A 27 -7.17 21.09 1.50
CA LYS A 27 -6.60 21.56 2.77
C LYS A 27 -7.39 21.14 4.01
N SER A 28 -8.63 20.68 3.85
CA SER A 28 -9.44 20.17 4.97
C SER A 28 -9.02 18.76 5.43
N PHE A 29 -8.19 18.07 4.64
CA PHE A 29 -7.73 16.71 4.97
C PHE A 29 -6.34 16.75 5.61
N VAL A 30 -6.19 15.93 6.63
CA VAL A 30 -4.89 15.67 7.26
C VAL A 30 -4.41 14.29 6.80
N ARG A 31 -3.15 14.22 6.40
CA ARG A 31 -2.53 12.96 6.01
C ARG A 31 -2.43 12.00 7.19
N THR A 32 -2.76 10.73 6.98
CA THR A 32 -2.50 9.66 7.94
C THR A 32 -1.24 8.90 7.50
N PRO A 33 -0.06 9.18 8.09
CA PRO A 33 1.20 8.60 7.62
C PRO A 33 1.35 7.12 7.98
N ARG A 34 0.65 6.66 9.03
CA ARG A 34 0.67 5.29 9.56
C ARG A 34 -0.76 4.74 9.68
N PRO A 35 -1.42 4.46 8.55
CA PRO A 35 -2.77 3.93 8.57
C PRO A 35 -2.78 2.52 9.16
N LEU A 36 -3.84 2.20 9.92
CA LEU A 36 -4.08 0.85 10.43
C LEU A 36 -4.71 -0.07 9.39
N HIS A 37 -5.25 0.52 8.31
CA HIS A 37 -5.79 -0.19 7.16
C HIS A 37 -5.39 0.49 5.87
N PHE A 38 -4.94 -0.28 4.89
CA PHE A 38 -4.76 0.18 3.51
C PHE A 38 -4.83 -0.98 2.51
N VAL A 39 -5.13 -0.62 1.27
CA VAL A 39 -4.98 -1.47 0.08
C VAL A 39 -3.98 -0.80 -0.86
N TRP A 40 -3.00 -1.55 -1.31
CA TRP A 40 -2.00 -1.08 -2.26
C TRP A 40 -1.72 -2.10 -3.34
N GLU A 41 -1.69 -1.66 -4.58
CA GLU A 41 -1.22 -2.46 -5.70
C GLU A 41 0.18 -1.99 -6.13
N ASP A 42 1.15 -2.88 -5.98
CA ASP A 42 2.54 -2.65 -6.37
C ASP A 42 2.74 -2.99 -7.84
N PHE A 43 3.00 -1.98 -8.64
CA PHE A 43 3.25 -2.10 -10.07
C PHE A 43 4.37 -1.15 -10.51
N PRO A 44 5.07 -1.46 -11.63
CA PRO A 44 6.12 -0.59 -12.12
C PRO A 44 5.51 0.69 -12.70
N MET A 45 5.91 1.82 -12.13
CA MET A 45 5.66 3.14 -12.71
C MET A 45 6.91 3.56 -13.48
N ASP A 46 6.75 3.96 -14.74
CA ASP A 46 7.88 4.34 -15.61
C ASP A 46 8.98 3.25 -15.68
N GLY A 47 8.57 1.99 -15.66
CA GLY A 47 9.46 0.84 -15.67
C GLY A 47 10.17 0.55 -14.34
N ARG A 48 9.84 1.25 -13.26
CA ARG A 48 10.45 1.07 -11.94
C ARG A 48 9.40 0.81 -10.87
N TYR A 49 9.68 -0.17 -10.01
CA TYR A 49 8.91 -0.41 -8.81
C TYR A 49 9.28 0.56 -7.70
N ARG A 50 8.30 0.95 -6.90
CA ARG A 50 8.54 1.56 -5.60
C ARG A 50 8.73 0.46 -4.57
N ASN A 51 9.85 0.47 -3.87
CA ASN A 51 10.12 -0.57 -2.87
C ASN A 51 9.43 -0.30 -1.52
N GLY A 52 8.94 0.91 -1.28
CA GLY A 52 8.31 1.28 -0.02
C GLY A 52 6.92 1.87 -0.20
N PHE A 53 5.95 1.40 0.61
CA PHE A 53 4.61 1.96 0.68
C PHE A 53 4.07 1.87 2.11
N TYR A 54 3.66 3.01 2.67
CA TYR A 54 3.30 3.18 4.08
C TYR A 54 4.37 2.61 5.02
N ASN A 55 4.16 1.40 5.55
CA ASN A 55 5.03 0.71 6.47
C ASN A 55 5.55 -0.64 5.93
N ILE A 56 5.42 -0.87 4.62
CA ILE A 56 5.95 -2.07 3.94
C ILE A 56 7.14 -1.67 3.07
N HIS A 57 8.25 -2.42 3.18
CA HIS A 57 9.40 -2.34 2.29
C HIS A 57 9.56 -3.68 1.58
N VAL A 58 9.33 -3.69 0.27
CA VAL A 58 9.31 -4.90 -0.57
C VAL A 58 10.72 -5.22 -1.07
N HIS A 59 11.17 -6.44 -0.84
CA HIS A 59 12.45 -6.98 -1.31
C HIS A 59 12.27 -7.92 -2.50
N GLU A 60 11.25 -8.78 -2.45
CA GLU A 60 10.92 -9.73 -3.53
C GLU A 60 9.42 -9.72 -3.82
N ARG A 61 9.07 -9.86 -5.09
CA ARG A 61 7.70 -9.82 -5.60
C ARG A 61 7.32 -11.14 -6.24
N ASP A 62 6.03 -11.47 -6.21
CA ASP A 62 5.47 -12.65 -6.92
C ASP A 62 5.02 -12.31 -8.35
N THR A 63 5.41 -11.17 -8.89
CA THR A 63 5.03 -10.72 -10.22
C THR A 63 6.23 -10.51 -11.12
N THR A 64 6.05 -10.75 -12.41
CA THR A 64 7.06 -10.51 -13.44
C THR A 64 6.92 -9.13 -14.09
N GLY A 65 5.94 -8.34 -13.68
CA GLY A 65 5.61 -7.04 -14.26
C GLY A 65 4.57 -7.13 -15.38
N GLY A 66 4.56 -6.14 -16.26
CA GLY A 66 3.55 -6.08 -17.33
C GLY A 66 2.15 -5.75 -16.79
N ASN A 67 1.19 -6.63 -17.05
CA ASN A 67 -0.17 -6.50 -16.58
C ASN A 67 -0.45 -7.21 -15.24
N GLU A 68 0.58 -7.72 -14.57
CA GLU A 68 0.50 -8.31 -13.25
C GLU A 68 0.94 -7.33 -12.17
N ARG A 69 0.29 -7.38 -11.02
CA ARG A 69 0.57 -6.57 -9.83
C ARG A 69 0.51 -7.42 -8.58
N THR A 70 1.23 -7.03 -7.56
CA THR A 70 1.00 -7.58 -6.22
C THR A 70 0.12 -6.61 -5.45
N ARG A 71 -1.05 -7.08 -5.01
CA ARG A 71 -1.94 -6.35 -4.11
C ARG A 71 -1.62 -6.73 -2.68
N TYR A 72 -1.39 -5.72 -1.86
CA TYR A 72 -1.24 -5.81 -0.42
C TYR A 72 -2.47 -5.18 0.22
N GLU A 73 -3.14 -5.92 1.07
CA GLU A 73 -4.18 -5.39 1.95
C GLU A 73 -3.76 -5.65 3.39
N MET A 74 -3.63 -4.58 4.17
CA MET A 74 -3.25 -4.65 5.57
C MET A 74 -4.38 -4.15 6.45
N ASP A 75 -4.61 -4.84 7.56
CA ASP A 75 -5.50 -4.42 8.63
C ASP A 75 -4.84 -4.71 9.97
N ILE A 76 -4.87 -3.74 10.89
CA ILE A 76 -4.31 -3.88 12.24
C ILE A 76 -5.43 -3.67 13.25
N ARG A 77 -5.65 -4.69 14.09
CA ARG A 77 -6.61 -4.66 15.20
C ARG A 77 -6.07 -5.45 16.40
N ASP A 78 -6.18 -4.90 17.59
CA ASP A 78 -5.88 -5.60 18.83
C ASP A 78 -4.53 -6.36 18.81
N ASN A 79 -3.45 -5.69 18.41
CA ASN A 79 -2.12 -6.27 18.25
C ASN A 79 -2.01 -7.42 17.23
N VAL A 80 -2.99 -7.56 16.36
CA VAL A 80 -2.95 -8.50 15.23
C VAL A 80 -2.83 -7.70 13.94
N VAL A 81 -1.73 -7.92 13.22
CA VAL A 81 -1.50 -7.40 11.88
C VAL A 81 -1.87 -8.48 10.88
N SER A 82 -2.92 -8.26 10.12
CA SER A 82 -3.39 -9.16 9.07
C SER A 82 -3.01 -8.59 7.71
N LEU A 83 -2.32 -9.38 6.88
CA LEU A 83 -2.00 -9.05 5.51
C LEU A 83 -2.58 -10.09 4.56
N SER A 84 -3.26 -9.61 3.53
CA SER A 84 -3.61 -10.39 2.34
C SER A 84 -2.69 -9.97 1.19
N LEU A 85 -2.02 -10.92 0.58
CA LEU A 85 -1.19 -10.72 -0.60
C LEU A 85 -1.75 -11.52 -1.76
N GLU A 86 -2.09 -10.81 -2.83
CA GLU A 86 -2.64 -11.37 -4.05
C GLU A 86 -1.82 -10.97 -5.26
N ARG A 87 -1.65 -11.91 -6.20
CA ARG A 87 -1.24 -11.61 -7.55
C ARG A 87 -2.47 -11.25 -8.36
N VAL A 88 -2.53 -10.02 -8.82
CA VAL A 88 -3.64 -9.47 -9.61
C VAL A 88 -3.19 -9.33 -11.06
N LYS A 89 -3.96 -9.91 -11.98
CA LYS A 89 -3.69 -9.81 -13.41
C LYS A 89 -4.84 -9.07 -14.10
N TYR A 90 -4.47 -8.05 -14.87
CA TYR A 90 -5.37 -7.25 -15.66
C TYR A 90 -5.34 -7.67 -17.12
N MET A 91 -6.50 -7.99 -17.69
CA MET A 91 -6.63 -8.34 -19.09
C MET A 91 -7.59 -7.35 -19.76
N THR A 92 -7.10 -6.62 -20.74
CA THR A 92 -7.95 -5.74 -21.55
C THR A 92 -8.76 -6.59 -22.52
N VAL A 93 -10.09 -6.51 -22.39
CA VAL A 93 -11.05 -7.24 -23.25
C VAL A 93 -11.48 -6.40 -24.43
N GLU A 94 -11.69 -5.12 -24.21
CA GLU A 94 -12.16 -4.16 -25.20
C GLU A 94 -11.30 -2.90 -25.18
N ARG A 95 -11.00 -2.37 -26.35
CA ARG A 95 -10.29 -1.10 -26.51
C ARG A 95 -11.12 -0.16 -27.38
N GLU A 96 -11.05 1.13 -27.06
CA GLU A 96 -11.59 2.18 -27.91
C GLU A 96 -10.87 2.15 -29.27
N PRO A 97 -11.63 2.16 -30.43
CA PRO A 97 -11.03 1.92 -31.75
C PRO A 97 -10.03 2.97 -32.21
N LYS A 98 -10.23 4.24 -31.84
CA LYS A 98 -9.42 5.35 -32.34
C LYS A 98 -8.08 5.50 -31.63
N TRP A 99 -8.09 5.36 -30.28
CA TRP A 99 -6.93 5.65 -29.43
C TRP A 99 -6.36 4.42 -28.75
N GLY A 100 -7.01 3.25 -28.90
CA GLY A 100 -6.59 2.01 -28.26
C GLY A 100 -6.71 2.01 -26.74
N ILE A 101 -7.48 2.94 -26.16
CA ILE A 101 -7.66 3.06 -24.72
C ILE A 101 -8.42 1.84 -24.19
N PRO A 102 -7.93 1.17 -23.12
CA PRO A 102 -8.66 0.07 -22.50
C PRO A 102 -10.02 0.54 -21.96
N MET A 103 -11.11 -0.04 -22.46
CA MET A 103 -12.48 0.28 -22.06
C MET A 103 -13.04 -0.76 -21.09
N VAL A 104 -12.73 -2.03 -21.33
CA VAL A 104 -13.17 -3.14 -20.48
C VAL A 104 -11.94 -3.95 -20.07
N GLN A 105 -11.81 -4.17 -18.77
CA GLN A 105 -10.75 -5.00 -18.21
C GLN A 105 -11.35 -6.11 -17.35
N HIS A 106 -10.87 -7.32 -17.56
CA HIS A 106 -11.04 -8.42 -16.62
C HIS A 106 -9.90 -8.46 -15.63
N THR A 107 -10.23 -8.72 -14.38
CA THR A 107 -9.27 -8.88 -13.29
C THR A 107 -9.36 -10.30 -12.77
N SER A 108 -8.23 -11.01 -12.69
CA SER A 108 -8.11 -12.25 -11.95
C SER A 108 -7.19 -12.04 -10.75
N CYS A 109 -7.57 -12.64 -9.61
CA CYS A 109 -6.81 -12.56 -8.36
C CYS A 109 -6.46 -13.96 -7.90
N GLU A 110 -5.20 -14.19 -7.57
CA GLU A 110 -4.69 -15.42 -7.01
C GLU A 110 -3.85 -15.09 -5.78
N ARG A 111 -3.88 -15.97 -4.78
CA ARG A 111 -3.02 -15.82 -3.60
C ARG A 111 -1.55 -15.76 -4.04
N ALA A 112 -0.81 -14.78 -3.57
CA ALA A 112 0.63 -14.72 -3.77
C ALA A 112 1.30 -15.88 -3.03
N THR A 113 2.24 -16.56 -3.70
CA THR A 113 2.97 -17.72 -3.17
C THR A 113 4.43 -17.45 -2.92
N LYS A 114 4.91 -16.30 -3.37
CA LYS A 114 6.28 -15.83 -3.20
C LYS A 114 6.26 -14.38 -2.75
N GLY A 115 7.34 -13.96 -2.15
CA GLY A 115 7.51 -12.58 -1.77
C GLY A 115 8.32 -12.46 -0.48
N ARG A 116 9.08 -11.38 -0.37
CA ARG A 116 9.80 -11.03 0.83
C ARG A 116 9.69 -9.52 1.05
N PHE A 117 9.35 -9.14 2.27
CA PHE A 117 9.21 -7.73 2.64
C PHE A 117 9.47 -7.52 4.13
N THR A 118 9.85 -6.32 4.49
CA THR A 118 9.90 -5.85 5.86
C THR A 118 8.60 -5.10 6.19
N LEU A 119 7.93 -5.53 7.25
CA LEU A 119 6.78 -4.84 7.84
C LEU A 119 7.27 -4.02 9.03
N TYR A 120 7.24 -2.70 8.91
CA TYR A 120 7.60 -1.78 9.98
C TYR A 120 6.41 -1.47 10.87
N LEU A 121 6.66 -1.35 12.18
CA LEU A 121 5.63 -1.11 13.19
C LEU A 121 6.10 -0.06 14.20
N SER A 122 5.13 0.67 14.76
CA SER A 122 5.36 1.72 15.76
C SER A 122 4.32 1.63 16.89
N PRO A 123 4.59 2.24 18.06
CA PRO A 123 3.70 2.17 19.22
C PRO A 123 2.29 2.76 19.04
N ASP A 124 2.10 3.62 18.03
CA ASP A 124 0.78 4.14 17.66
C ASP A 124 -0.01 3.18 16.75
N MET A 125 0.60 2.09 16.29
CA MET A 125 -0.05 1.06 15.49
C MET A 125 -0.36 -0.20 16.29
N VAL A 126 0.55 -0.61 17.19
CA VAL A 126 0.43 -1.79 18.05
C VAL A 126 1.09 -1.53 19.40
N ASP A 127 0.59 -2.17 20.46
CA ASP A 127 1.15 -2.08 21.80
C ASP A 127 2.39 -2.99 21.92
N PHE A 128 3.57 -2.40 22.18
CA PHE A 128 4.85 -3.13 22.28
C PHE A 128 5.00 -3.87 23.62
N ASP A 129 4.20 -3.52 24.63
CA ASP A 129 4.19 -4.21 25.93
C ASP A 129 3.40 -5.52 25.85
N CYS A 130 2.68 -5.75 24.76
CA CYS A 130 1.93 -6.94 24.47
C CYS A 130 2.53 -7.73 23.30
N LYS A 131 2.21 -9.02 23.22
CA LYS A 131 2.61 -9.83 22.05
C LYS A 131 1.87 -9.35 20.80
N VAL A 132 2.61 -9.15 19.74
CA VAL A 132 2.09 -8.83 18.40
C VAL A 132 2.05 -10.11 17.57
N SER A 133 0.95 -10.34 16.87
CA SER A 133 0.81 -11.41 15.88
C SER A 133 0.80 -10.82 14.48
N VAL A 134 1.59 -11.39 13.57
CA VAL A 134 1.53 -11.07 12.13
C VAL A 134 1.02 -12.29 11.39
N ILE A 135 -0.07 -12.11 10.65
CA ILE A 135 -0.75 -13.16 9.88
C ILE A 135 -0.70 -12.74 8.42
N VAL A 136 -0.15 -13.59 7.56
CA VAL A 136 -0.08 -13.34 6.12
C VAL A 136 -0.79 -14.45 5.38
N ASN A 137 -1.78 -14.10 4.57
CA ASN A 137 -2.60 -15.06 3.84
C ASN A 137 -3.20 -16.16 4.73
N GLY A 138 -3.60 -15.82 5.96
CA GLY A 138 -4.16 -16.75 6.95
C GLY A 138 -3.13 -17.58 7.72
N ARG A 139 -1.82 -17.46 7.40
CA ARG A 139 -0.73 -18.14 8.12
C ARG A 139 -0.06 -17.17 9.08
N ARG A 140 0.08 -17.55 10.35
CA ARG A 140 0.84 -16.76 11.33
C ARG A 140 2.33 -16.89 11.03
N VAL A 141 2.98 -15.76 10.73
CA VAL A 141 4.41 -15.67 10.39
C VAL A 141 5.25 -15.13 11.55
N PHE A 142 4.61 -14.39 12.47
CA PHE A 142 5.25 -13.88 13.67
C PHE A 142 4.27 -13.90 14.84
N ASN A 143 4.79 -14.17 16.05
CA ASN A 143 4.04 -14.00 17.31
C ASN A 143 5.04 -13.78 18.45
N GLY A 144 5.17 -12.55 18.90
CA GLY A 144 6.15 -12.20 19.92
C GLY A 144 6.12 -10.74 20.32
N TYR A 145 7.03 -10.36 21.21
CA TYR A 145 7.23 -8.98 21.59
C TYR A 145 8.11 -8.27 20.55
N LEU A 146 7.73 -7.08 20.16
CA LEU A 146 8.54 -6.24 19.31
C LEU A 146 9.60 -5.52 20.16
N LYS A 147 10.82 -5.47 19.65
CA LYS A 147 11.93 -4.76 20.33
C LYS A 147 12.32 -3.55 19.47
N PRO A 148 12.24 -2.34 20.03
CA PRO A 148 12.74 -1.15 19.35
C PRO A 148 14.24 -1.28 19.06
N ASP A 149 14.62 -0.87 17.84
CA ASP A 149 16.01 -0.85 17.40
C ASP A 149 16.26 0.40 16.54
N VAL A 150 17.29 1.14 16.85
CA VAL A 150 17.67 2.35 16.10
C VAL A 150 17.95 2.07 14.61
N ARG A 151 18.37 0.84 14.30
CA ARG A 151 18.57 0.41 12.90
C ARG A 151 17.29 0.47 12.10
N HIS A 152 16.15 0.12 12.71
CA HIS A 152 14.84 0.21 12.04
C HIS A 152 14.43 1.65 11.79
N LEU A 153 14.74 2.58 12.70
CA LEU A 153 14.52 4.02 12.46
C LEU A 153 15.36 4.51 11.28
N ALA A 154 16.64 4.14 11.22
CA ALA A 154 17.53 4.55 10.13
C ALA A 154 17.09 3.95 8.78
N THR A 155 16.75 2.66 8.75
CA THR A 155 16.33 1.99 7.51
C THR A 155 14.98 2.46 7.01
N SER A 156 14.01 2.69 7.90
CA SER A 156 12.70 3.24 7.50
C SER A 156 12.83 4.70 7.03
N CYS A 157 13.70 5.51 7.67
CA CYS A 157 14.01 6.85 7.20
C CYS A 157 14.57 6.82 5.76
N ALA A 158 15.55 5.97 5.50
CA ALA A 158 16.16 5.83 4.18
C ALA A 158 15.20 5.25 3.13
N CYS A 159 14.28 4.37 3.54
CA CYS A 159 13.30 3.76 2.63
C CYS A 159 12.18 4.71 2.22
N PHE A 160 11.62 5.45 3.18
CA PHE A 160 10.41 6.24 2.96
C PHE A 160 10.67 7.73 2.72
N PHE A 161 11.83 8.25 3.09
CA PHE A 161 12.18 9.67 3.02
C PHE A 161 11.11 10.60 3.64
N ASP A 162 10.50 10.15 4.75
CA ASP A 162 9.36 10.78 5.38
C ASP A 162 9.53 10.78 6.90
N PRO A 163 9.65 11.95 7.55
CA PRO A 163 9.87 12.04 8.99
C PRO A 163 8.70 11.50 9.83
N GLU A 164 7.51 11.42 9.26
CA GLU A 164 6.36 10.83 9.93
C GLU A 164 6.27 9.30 9.75
N ARG A 165 7.18 8.71 8.96
CA ARG A 165 7.29 7.26 8.72
C ARG A 165 8.58 6.68 9.28
N LEU A 166 8.93 7.10 10.48
CA LEU A 166 10.01 6.51 11.27
C LEU A 166 9.43 5.41 12.15
N PHE A 167 9.95 4.20 11.99
CA PHE A 167 9.43 3.02 12.69
C PHE A 167 10.53 2.40 13.55
N PRO A 168 10.31 2.25 14.87
CA PRO A 168 11.32 1.69 15.77
C PRO A 168 11.41 0.17 15.70
N ALA A 169 10.42 -0.54 15.15
CA ALA A 169 10.42 -1.99 15.09
C ALA A 169 10.04 -2.52 13.72
N ALA A 170 10.44 -3.75 13.41
CA ALA A 170 10.10 -4.39 12.15
C ALA A 170 9.97 -5.92 12.30
N VAL A 171 9.21 -6.52 11.38
CA VAL A 171 9.09 -7.97 11.20
C VAL A 171 9.45 -8.30 9.75
N GLU A 172 10.42 -9.20 9.58
CA GLU A 172 10.75 -9.75 8.25
C GLU A 172 9.75 -10.85 7.90
N VAL A 173 9.18 -10.75 6.71
CA VAL A 173 8.19 -11.69 6.17
C VAL A 173 8.72 -12.30 4.89
N ALA A 174 8.66 -13.63 4.81
CA ALA A 174 8.87 -14.43 3.59
C ALA A 174 7.70 -15.40 3.41
N LEU A 175 7.16 -15.48 2.16
CA LEU A 175 6.10 -16.39 1.75
C LEU A 175 6.67 -17.72 1.25
#